data_8ef276d7bc711152b4bc3e746adb0576
#
_entry.id   8ef276d7bc711152b4bc3e746adb0576
#
_cell.length_a   1.000
_cell.length_b   1.000
_cell.length_c   1.000
_cell.angle_alpha   90.00
_cell.angle_beta   90.00
_cell.angle_gamma   90.00
#
_symmetry.space_group_name_H-M   'P 1'
#
loop_
_entity.id
_entity.type
_entity.pdbx_description
1 polymer ?
#
loop_
_entity_poly.entity_id
_entity_poly.type
_entity_poly.pdbx_seq_one_letter_code
_entity_poly.pdbx_strand_id
1 'polypeptide(L)'
;LSEESEIEILNEACKEISLKNKLEEELKIKLQKKLSKTFNEALQLVYAKRVKKYIFKPSYRILWIVLGRKGEYQIIPEANFCSCNDFYFRVVGGKKKLCYHLIAQKLAEALKIYEEKELMDSEYEKMMEKLRGKVKKAVC
;
A
#
# COMPACT_ATOMS: atom_id res chain seq x y z
N LEU A 1 -2.87 12.59 26.66
CA LEU A 1 -3.80 12.43 25.58
C LEU A 1 -3.24 11.52 24.51
N SER A 2 -3.75 10.33 24.45
CA SER A 2 -3.28 9.42 23.43
C SER A 2 -4.07 9.68 22.16
N GLU A 3 -3.37 10.10 21.14
CA GLU A 3 -3.97 10.18 19.81
C GLU A 3 -3.67 8.88 19.12
N GLU A 4 -4.66 8.32 18.47
CA GLU A 4 -4.44 7.16 17.64
C GLU A 4 -3.47 7.53 16.53
N SER A 5 -2.50 6.68 16.28
CA SER A 5 -1.60 6.90 15.16
C SER A 5 -2.36 6.71 13.86
N GLU A 6 -1.85 7.30 12.79
CA GLU A 6 -2.47 7.15 11.47
C GLU A 6 -2.58 5.68 11.07
N ILE A 7 -1.57 4.88 11.41
CA ILE A 7 -1.59 3.46 11.06
C ILE A 7 -2.66 2.70 11.83
N GLU A 8 -2.89 3.05 13.10
CA GLU A 8 -3.95 2.41 13.88
C GLU A 8 -5.32 2.75 13.31
N ILE A 9 -5.54 4.00 12.97
CA ILE A 9 -6.78 4.45 12.36
C ILE A 9 -7.02 3.70 11.04
N LEU A 10 -5.99 3.61 10.22
CA LEU A 10 -6.09 2.91 8.94
C LEU A 10 -6.38 1.42 9.14
N ASN A 11 -5.67 0.76 10.05
CA ASN A 11 -5.88 -0.67 10.30
C ASN A 11 -7.28 -0.97 10.81
N GLU A 12 -7.82 -0.14 11.70
CA GLU A 12 -9.19 -0.32 12.18
C GLU A 12 -10.21 -0.11 11.06
N ALA A 13 -9.98 0.91 10.25
CA ALA A 13 -10.84 1.18 9.10
C ALA A 13 -10.83 0.00 8.13
N CYS A 14 -9.67 -0.57 7.87
CA CYS A 14 -9.55 -1.72 6.96
C CYS A 14 -10.29 -2.94 7.49
N LYS A 15 -10.28 -3.16 8.81
CA LYS A 15 -11.07 -4.24 9.41
C LYS A 15 -12.56 -4.03 9.14
N GLU A 16 -13.04 -2.82 9.35
CA GLU A 16 -14.45 -2.50 9.12
C GLU A 16 -14.83 -2.68 7.66
N ILE A 17 -13.99 -2.17 6.74
CA ILE A 17 -14.21 -2.32 5.31
C ILE A 17 -14.28 -3.80 4.94
N SER A 18 -13.36 -4.59 5.46
CA SER A 18 -13.28 -6.02 5.17
C SER A 18 -14.53 -6.77 5.62
N LEU A 19 -15.04 -6.42 6.80
CA LEU A 19 -16.24 -7.03 7.34
C LEU A 19 -17.49 -6.67 6.54
N LYS A 20 -17.59 -5.44 6.06
CA LYS A 20 -18.76 -4.95 5.34
C LYS A 20 -18.63 -5.07 3.83
N ASN A 21 -17.46 -5.41 3.35
CA ASN A 21 -17.13 -5.51 1.91
C ASN A 21 -17.36 -4.20 1.16
N LYS A 22 -17.28 -3.08 1.85
CA LYS A 22 -17.42 -1.76 1.22
C LYS A 22 -16.87 -0.67 2.12
N LEU A 23 -16.56 0.46 1.50
CA LEU A 23 -16.14 1.67 2.20
C LEU A 23 -17.37 2.57 2.34
N GLU A 24 -17.93 2.61 3.55
CA GLU A 24 -19.10 3.43 3.80
C GLU A 24 -18.74 4.91 3.83
N GLU A 25 -19.71 5.75 3.51
CA GLU A 25 -19.47 7.20 3.39
C GLU A 25 -18.97 7.83 4.69
N GLU A 26 -19.53 7.43 5.81
CA GLU A 26 -19.10 7.96 7.11
C GLU A 26 -17.63 7.66 7.40
N LEU A 27 -17.23 6.42 7.12
CA LEU A 27 -15.84 6.00 7.32
C LEU A 27 -14.91 6.73 6.36
N LYS A 28 -15.35 6.90 5.12
CA LYS A 28 -14.57 7.62 4.12
C LYS A 28 -14.31 9.06 4.57
N ILE A 29 -15.34 9.73 5.08
CA ILE A 29 -15.20 11.10 5.58
C ILE A 29 -14.21 11.15 6.74
N LYS A 30 -14.30 10.20 7.67
CA LYS A 30 -13.39 10.13 8.81
C LYS A 30 -11.94 9.96 8.33
N LEU A 31 -11.71 9.07 7.37
CA LEU A 31 -10.37 8.83 6.84
C LEU A 31 -9.84 10.06 6.08
N GLN A 32 -10.70 10.75 5.36
CA GLN A 32 -10.30 11.99 4.70
C GLN A 32 -9.83 13.04 5.68
N LYS A 33 -10.51 13.14 6.82
CA LYS A 33 -10.11 14.08 7.87
C LYS A 33 -8.82 13.69 8.55
N LYS A 34 -8.65 12.41 8.84
CA LYS A 34 -7.50 11.93 9.60
C LYS A 34 -6.24 11.75 8.76
N LEU A 35 -6.37 11.31 7.53
CA LEU A 35 -5.25 11.05 6.64
C LEU A 35 -5.04 12.12 5.58
N SER A 36 -5.99 13.04 5.47
CA SER A 36 -5.90 14.20 4.59
C SER A 36 -5.74 13.81 3.11
N LYS A 37 -4.94 14.57 2.39
CA LYS A 37 -4.71 14.41 0.96
C LYS A 37 -4.21 13.01 0.57
N THR A 38 -3.38 12.41 1.43
CA THR A 38 -2.80 11.08 1.13
C THR A 38 -3.87 10.00 0.98
N PHE A 39 -4.96 10.11 1.74
CA PHE A 39 -6.06 9.15 1.60
C PHE A 39 -6.69 9.22 0.21
N ASN A 40 -6.96 10.42 -0.28
CA ASN A 40 -7.57 10.59 -1.60
C ASN A 40 -6.67 10.09 -2.71
N GLU A 41 -5.37 10.38 -2.62
CA GLU A 41 -4.40 9.90 -3.59
C GLU A 41 -4.34 8.36 -3.59
N ALA A 42 -4.35 7.77 -2.39
CA ALA A 42 -4.33 6.32 -2.26
C ALA A 42 -5.59 5.69 -2.86
N LEU A 43 -6.74 6.28 -2.58
CA LEU A 43 -8.01 5.75 -3.08
C LEU A 43 -8.07 5.78 -4.60
N GLN A 44 -7.51 6.82 -5.22
CA GLN A 44 -7.41 6.89 -6.67
C GLN A 44 -6.62 5.73 -7.24
N LEU A 45 -5.50 5.37 -6.59
CA LEU A 45 -4.70 4.23 -7.02
C LEU A 45 -5.48 2.92 -6.92
N VAL A 46 -6.26 2.77 -5.84
CA VAL A 46 -7.07 1.57 -5.64
C VAL A 46 -8.07 1.39 -6.78
N TYR A 47 -8.86 2.42 -7.05
CA TYR A 47 -9.89 2.34 -8.08
C TYR A 47 -9.33 2.29 -9.50
N ALA A 48 -8.11 2.77 -9.70
CA ALA A 48 -7.43 2.62 -10.98
C ALA A 48 -6.77 1.25 -11.14
N LYS A 49 -6.93 0.37 -10.13
CA LYS A 49 -6.36 -0.99 -10.12
C LYS A 49 -4.84 -0.97 -10.25
N ARG A 50 -4.22 -0.03 -9.58
CA ARG A 50 -2.77 0.10 -9.61
C ARG A 50 -2.08 -0.65 -8.46
N VAL A 51 -2.85 -1.40 -7.67
CA VAL A 51 -2.31 -2.28 -6.63
C VAL A 51 -2.32 -3.70 -7.16
N LYS A 52 -1.18 -4.37 -7.09
CA LYS A 52 -1.01 -5.71 -7.65
C LYS A 52 -0.47 -6.67 -6.61
N LYS A 53 -1.01 -7.88 -6.63
CA LYS A 53 -0.57 -8.95 -5.74
C LYS A 53 -0.01 -10.08 -6.60
N TYR A 54 1.25 -10.43 -6.36
CA TYR A 54 1.88 -11.54 -7.05
C TYR A 54 2.05 -12.70 -6.09
N ILE A 55 1.64 -13.89 -6.51
CA ILE A 55 1.80 -15.10 -5.73
C ILE A 55 2.76 -16.01 -6.48
N PHE A 56 3.86 -16.37 -5.82
CA PHE A 56 4.91 -17.20 -6.42
C PHE A 56 4.73 -18.66 -5.99
N LYS A 57 4.75 -19.55 -6.94
CA LYS A 57 4.55 -20.98 -6.67
C LYS A 57 5.77 -21.77 -7.08
N PRO A 58 6.12 -22.84 -6.36
CA PRO A 58 5.31 -23.50 -5.32
C PRO A 58 5.46 -22.98 -3.89
N SER A 59 6.26 -21.93 -3.66
CA SER A 59 6.50 -21.44 -2.30
C SER A 59 5.30 -20.69 -1.69
N TYR A 60 4.40 -20.20 -2.51
CA TYR A 60 3.29 -19.33 -2.11
C TYR A 60 3.76 -18.01 -1.49
N ARG A 61 4.95 -17.57 -1.86
CA ARG A 61 5.46 -16.26 -1.46
C ARG A 61 4.61 -15.16 -2.11
N ILE A 62 4.29 -14.13 -1.34
CA ILE A 62 3.45 -13.03 -1.82
C ILE A 62 4.28 -11.76 -1.93
N LEU A 63 4.06 -11.04 -3.03
CA LEU A 63 4.70 -9.75 -3.26
C LEU A 63 3.62 -8.73 -3.63
N TRP A 64 3.52 -7.66 -2.86
CA TRP A 64 2.61 -6.57 -3.16
C TRP A 64 3.36 -5.44 -3.85
N ILE A 65 2.81 -4.97 -4.95
CA ILE A 65 3.39 -3.89 -5.75
C ILE A 65 2.32 -2.82 -5.95
N VAL A 66 2.71 -1.56 -5.77
CA VAL A 66 1.84 -0.43 -6.09
C VAL A 66 2.49 0.36 -7.22
N LEU A 67 1.72 0.64 -8.26
CA LEU A 67 2.16 1.46 -9.38
C LEU A 67 1.85 2.91 -9.06
N GLY A 68 2.86 3.63 -8.55
CA GLY A 68 2.71 5.05 -8.27
C GLY A 68 2.94 5.89 -9.52
N ARG A 69 2.98 7.20 -9.31
CA ARG A 69 3.15 8.13 -10.44
C ARG A 69 4.53 8.04 -11.09
N LYS A 70 5.55 7.66 -10.33
CA LYS A 70 6.93 7.67 -10.82
C LYS A 70 7.59 6.30 -10.84
N GLY A 71 6.87 5.25 -10.52
CA GLY A 71 7.47 3.93 -10.56
C GLY A 71 6.66 2.88 -9.83
N GLU A 72 7.25 1.72 -9.75
CA GLU A 72 6.67 0.57 -9.06
C GLU A 72 7.33 0.45 -7.69
N TYR A 73 6.52 0.27 -6.66
CA TYR A 73 7.02 0.21 -5.29
C TYR A 73 6.57 -1.05 -4.60
N GLN A 74 7.49 -1.67 -3.88
CA GLN A 74 7.17 -2.84 -3.07
C GLN A 74 6.54 -2.41 -1.75
N ILE A 75 5.46 -3.09 -1.38
CA ILE A 75 4.82 -2.88 -0.09
C ILE A 75 4.97 -4.16 0.73
N ILE A 76 5.35 -4.00 1.99
CA ILE A 76 5.34 -5.09 2.96
C ILE A 76 4.35 -4.67 4.04
N PRO A 77 3.07 -5.06 3.89
CA PRO A 77 2.03 -4.56 4.79
C PRO A 77 2.24 -4.95 6.25
N GLU A 78 2.80 -6.11 6.51
CA GLU A 78 3.06 -6.57 7.87
C GLU A 78 4.09 -5.70 8.58
N ALA A 79 4.99 -5.07 7.82
CA ALA A 79 6.02 -4.18 8.36
C ALA A 79 5.70 -2.71 8.15
N ASN A 80 4.53 -2.41 7.61
CA ASN A 80 4.13 -1.04 7.25
C ASN A 80 5.19 -0.36 6.40
N PHE A 81 5.75 -1.09 5.46
CA PHE A 81 6.90 -0.65 4.65
C PHE A 81 6.49 -0.38 3.21
N CYS A 82 7.03 0.71 2.65
CA CYS A 82 6.99 1.02 1.22
C CYS A 82 8.41 1.34 0.76
N SER A 83 8.80 0.82 -0.38
CA SER A 83 10.17 1.01 -0.89
C SER A 83 10.44 2.38 -1.54
N CYS A 84 9.49 3.30 -1.49
CA CYS A 84 9.67 4.61 -2.11
C CYS A 84 10.56 5.52 -1.24
N ASN A 85 11.16 6.53 -1.89
CA ASN A 85 12.00 7.49 -1.17
C ASN A 85 11.20 8.32 -0.17
N ASP A 86 9.95 8.60 -0.48
CA ASP A 86 9.10 9.37 0.41
C ASP A 86 8.87 8.66 1.74
N PHE A 87 8.73 7.34 1.71
CA PHE A 87 8.67 6.55 2.94
C PHE A 87 9.90 6.76 3.80
N TYR A 88 11.08 6.67 3.17
CA TYR A 88 12.32 6.84 3.89
C TYR A 88 12.40 8.21 4.56
N PHE A 89 12.10 9.27 3.83
CA PHE A 89 12.22 10.63 4.38
C PHE A 89 11.14 10.96 5.40
N ARG A 90 9.91 10.49 5.20
CA ARG A 90 8.81 10.83 6.10
C ARG A 90 8.76 9.97 7.34
N VAL A 91 8.95 8.67 7.19
CA VAL A 91 8.81 7.73 8.31
C VAL A 91 10.10 7.65 9.10
N VAL A 92 11.21 7.39 8.44
CA VAL A 92 12.51 7.28 9.09
C VAL A 92 12.95 8.63 9.65
N GLY A 93 12.62 9.71 8.97
CA GLY A 93 12.92 11.06 9.42
C GLY A 93 12.07 11.58 10.57
N GLY A 94 11.17 10.76 11.09
CA GLY A 94 10.36 11.12 12.26
C GLY A 94 9.12 11.94 12.00
N LYS A 95 8.75 12.14 10.74
CA LYS A 95 7.53 12.88 10.40
C LYS A 95 6.26 12.06 10.50
N LYS A 96 6.38 10.75 10.70
CA LYS A 96 5.29 9.81 11.01
C LYS A 96 4.09 9.80 10.08
N LYS A 97 4.20 10.35 8.88
CA LYS A 97 3.11 10.30 7.93
C LYS A 97 3.22 9.06 7.06
N LEU A 98 2.09 8.40 6.86
CA LEU A 98 2.05 7.21 6.02
C LEU A 98 2.24 7.58 4.56
N CYS A 99 3.00 6.76 3.86
CA CYS A 99 3.12 6.89 2.42
C CYS A 99 1.78 6.48 1.77
N TYR A 100 1.33 7.24 0.77
CA TYR A 100 0.06 6.93 0.15
C TYR A 100 0.05 5.59 -0.59
N HIS A 101 1.21 5.09 -0.99
CA HIS A 101 1.31 3.75 -1.58
C HIS A 101 0.96 2.66 -0.57
N LEU A 102 1.42 2.81 0.67
CA LEU A 102 1.08 1.86 1.73
C LEU A 102 -0.42 1.92 2.05
N ILE A 103 -0.97 3.12 2.12
CA ILE A 103 -2.40 3.30 2.35
C ILE A 103 -3.19 2.62 1.23
N ALA A 104 -2.75 2.81 -0.03
CA ALA A 104 -3.42 2.21 -1.18
C ALA A 104 -3.41 0.68 -1.09
N GLN A 105 -2.28 0.08 -0.73
CA GLN A 105 -2.22 -1.37 -0.60
C GLN A 105 -3.19 -1.88 0.47
N LYS A 106 -3.20 -1.23 1.63
CA LYS A 106 -4.07 -1.68 2.72
C LYS A 106 -5.56 -1.52 2.37
N LEU A 107 -5.92 -0.42 1.73
CA LEU A 107 -7.30 -0.23 1.28
C LEU A 107 -7.68 -1.21 0.18
N ALA A 108 -6.79 -1.44 -0.77
CA ALA A 108 -7.04 -2.39 -1.85
C ALA A 108 -7.28 -3.80 -1.32
N GLU A 109 -6.47 -4.21 -0.37
CA GLU A 109 -6.61 -5.52 0.24
C GLU A 109 -7.95 -5.65 0.98
N ALA A 110 -8.32 -4.62 1.73
CA ALA A 110 -9.57 -4.61 2.48
C ALA A 110 -10.79 -4.59 1.56
N LEU A 111 -10.74 -3.80 0.50
CA LEU A 111 -11.83 -3.69 -0.48
C LEU A 111 -11.83 -4.80 -1.51
N LYS A 112 -10.77 -5.59 -1.55
CA LYS A 112 -10.56 -6.65 -2.56
C LYS A 112 -10.54 -6.09 -3.98
N ILE A 113 -9.94 -4.92 -4.14
CA ILE A 113 -9.76 -4.27 -5.44
C ILE A 113 -8.27 -4.24 -5.75
N TYR A 114 -7.78 -5.29 -6.38
CA TYR A 114 -6.39 -5.39 -6.81
C TYR A 114 -6.30 -6.44 -7.91
N GLU A 115 -5.23 -6.37 -8.69
CA GLU A 115 -4.95 -7.41 -9.67
C GLU A 115 -4.08 -8.48 -9.02
N GLU A 116 -4.43 -9.74 -9.25
CA GLU A 116 -3.68 -10.86 -8.71
C GLU A 116 -3.10 -11.67 -9.85
N LYS A 117 -1.84 -12.06 -9.72
CA LYS A 117 -1.16 -12.84 -10.74
C LYS A 117 -0.29 -13.90 -10.09
N GLU A 118 -0.32 -15.11 -10.66
CA GLU A 118 0.55 -16.20 -10.22
C GLU A 118 1.79 -16.25 -11.09
N LEU A 119 2.95 -16.41 -10.45
CA LEU A 119 4.23 -16.52 -11.13
C LEU A 119 4.99 -17.70 -10.55
N MET A 120 6.08 -18.10 -11.22
CA MET A 120 6.96 -19.16 -10.74
C MET A 120 7.98 -18.57 -9.79
N ASP A 121 8.41 -19.38 -8.80
CA ASP A 121 9.46 -18.96 -7.87
C ASP A 121 10.73 -18.52 -8.59
N SER A 122 11.02 -19.12 -9.74
CA SER A 122 12.19 -18.77 -10.54
C SER A 122 12.16 -17.33 -11.06
N GLU A 123 10.98 -16.72 -11.09
CA GLU A 123 10.82 -15.33 -11.55
C GLU A 123 10.98 -14.31 -10.43
N TYR A 124 11.03 -14.78 -9.18
CA TYR A 124 11.06 -13.88 -8.03
C TYR A 124 12.29 -12.97 -8.01
N GLU A 125 13.47 -13.55 -8.18
CA GLU A 125 14.71 -12.79 -8.14
C GLU A 125 14.79 -11.75 -9.24
N LYS A 126 14.33 -12.09 -10.45
CA LYS A 126 14.32 -11.15 -11.56
C LYS A 126 13.43 -9.96 -11.26
N MET A 127 12.26 -10.23 -10.67
CA MET A 127 11.33 -9.17 -10.32
C MET A 127 11.89 -8.27 -9.23
N MET A 128 12.55 -8.86 -8.21
CA MET A 128 13.15 -8.08 -7.14
C MET A 128 14.31 -7.21 -7.64
N GLU A 129 15.11 -7.73 -8.54
CA GLU A 129 16.20 -6.94 -9.14
C GLU A 129 15.65 -5.75 -9.90
N LYS A 130 14.58 -5.96 -10.67
CA LYS A 130 13.93 -4.91 -11.43
C LYS A 130 13.39 -3.84 -10.50
N LEU A 131 12.78 -4.22 -9.39
CA LEU A 131 12.26 -3.27 -8.41
C LEU A 131 13.38 -2.46 -7.76
N ARG A 132 14.45 -3.12 -7.36
CA ARG A 132 15.60 -2.44 -6.75
C ARG A 132 16.20 -1.41 -7.70
N GLY A 133 16.31 -1.75 -8.98
CA GLY A 133 16.81 -0.83 -9.99
C GLY A 133 15.94 0.40 -10.16
N LYS A 134 14.62 0.22 -10.13
CA LYS A 134 13.66 1.32 -10.26
C LYS A 134 13.63 2.21 -9.03
N VAL A 135 13.71 1.61 -7.85
CA VAL A 135 13.66 2.34 -6.59
C VAL A 135 14.79 3.36 -6.46
N LYS A 136 15.97 3.05 -6.97
CA LYS A 136 17.10 3.95 -6.91
C LYS A 136 16.88 5.27 -7.64
N LYS A 137 15.94 5.30 -8.58
CA LYS A 137 15.68 6.46 -9.43
C LYS A 137 14.32 7.11 -9.17
N ALA A 138 13.43 6.42 -8.48
CA ALA A 138 12.06 6.85 -8.33
C ALA A 138 11.84 7.61 -7.02
N VAL A 139 10.98 8.64 -7.09
CA VAL A 139 10.54 9.40 -5.93
C VAL A 139 9.02 9.39 -5.93
N CYS A 140 8.41 9.31 -4.77
CA CYS A 140 6.96 9.30 -4.63
C CYS A 140 6.30 10.52 -5.22
#